data_74c548ebe25905d1fb237587b76dd323
#
_entry.id   74c548ebe25905d1fb237587b76dd323
#
_cell.length_a   1.000
_cell.length_b   1.000
_cell.length_c   1.000
_cell.angle_alpha   90.00
_cell.angle_beta   90.00
_cell.angle_gamma   90.00
#
_symmetry.space_group_name_H-M   'P 1'
#
loop_
_entity.id
_entity.type
_entity.pdbx_description
1 polymer ?
#
loop_
_entity_poly.entity_id
_entity_poly.type
_entity_poly.pdbx_seq_one_letter_code
_entity_poly.pdbx_strand_id
1 'polypeptide(L)'
;MKVNNYGMMKKLIAFVFAATLLCSCGPARLVMDTHTNDGDRVILTSDTRIFGDVEIALGARMNAKDTVLAVLVTYDGRSDHGVFEVDDKLQFRLNDGEEITLLNVYDREYNKETETYTTNDRETRLGYAYAYDPFYGATYVTPVEVNSFIPRTHTRTITESYGLYLVTKKQLNDIISKGLAKLRVEIENDELDMTTGTEFVSAVLADQYNCLKNGFANPHKRSKF
;
A
#
# COMPACT_ATOMS: atom_id res chain seq x y z
N MET A 1 -35.84 -21.03 32.43
CA MET A 1 -34.63 -20.18 32.33
C MET A 1 -34.14 -20.20 30.87
N LYS A 2 -34.55 -19.21 30.03
CA LYS A 2 -34.14 -19.14 28.63
C LYS A 2 -32.80 -18.38 28.56
N VAL A 3 -31.73 -19.10 28.30
CA VAL A 3 -30.39 -18.54 28.11
C VAL A 3 -30.38 -17.73 26.80
N ASN A 4 -29.99 -16.48 26.92
CA ASN A 4 -30.03 -15.47 25.88
C ASN A 4 -28.90 -15.71 24.84
N ASN A 5 -29.12 -16.64 23.89
CA ASN A 5 -28.14 -17.06 22.88
C ASN A 5 -27.82 -15.97 21.83
N TYR A 6 -28.59 -14.86 21.78
CA TYR A 6 -28.39 -13.78 20.82
C TYR A 6 -27.13 -12.94 21.08
N GLY A 7 -26.79 -12.75 22.36
CA GLY A 7 -25.58 -11.96 22.73
C GLY A 7 -24.25 -12.69 22.45
N MET A 8 -24.29 -14.03 22.58
CA MET A 8 -23.11 -14.87 22.34
C MET A 8 -22.81 -15.03 20.85
N MET A 9 -23.87 -15.11 20.02
CA MET A 9 -23.73 -15.22 18.57
C MET A 9 -23.18 -13.93 17.92
N LYS A 10 -23.59 -12.74 18.41
CA LYS A 10 -23.02 -11.45 17.94
C LYS A 10 -21.54 -11.30 18.28
N LYS A 11 -21.11 -11.75 19.46
CA LYS A 11 -19.70 -11.74 19.86
C LYS A 11 -18.87 -12.76 19.06
N LEU A 12 -19.44 -13.91 18.73
CA LEU A 12 -18.78 -14.93 17.91
C LEU A 12 -18.60 -14.45 16.46
N ILE A 13 -19.63 -13.80 15.88
CA ILE A 13 -19.56 -13.22 14.53
C ILE A 13 -18.54 -12.10 14.46
N ALA A 14 -18.49 -11.20 15.46
CA ALA A 14 -17.48 -10.14 15.53
C ALA A 14 -16.06 -10.71 15.68
N PHE A 15 -15.88 -11.81 16.43
CA PHE A 15 -14.58 -12.46 16.58
C PHE A 15 -14.13 -13.19 15.31
N VAL A 16 -15.06 -13.83 14.60
CA VAL A 16 -14.78 -14.47 13.29
C VAL A 16 -14.48 -13.41 12.22
N PHE A 17 -15.18 -12.27 12.22
CA PHE A 17 -14.86 -11.16 11.29
C PHE A 17 -13.50 -10.51 11.59
N ALA A 18 -13.15 -10.33 12.86
CA ALA A 18 -11.82 -9.84 13.24
C ALA A 18 -10.71 -10.84 12.87
N ALA A 19 -10.96 -12.15 13.05
CA ALA A 19 -10.00 -13.20 12.69
C ALA A 19 -9.82 -13.34 11.16
N THR A 20 -10.87 -13.10 10.36
CA THR A 20 -10.77 -13.15 8.88
C THR A 20 -10.07 -11.92 8.30
N LEU A 21 -10.15 -10.75 8.94
CA LEU A 21 -9.38 -9.57 8.55
C LEU A 21 -7.88 -9.74 8.85
N LEU A 22 -7.52 -10.52 9.88
CA LEU A 22 -6.12 -10.86 10.19
C LEU A 22 -5.54 -11.94 9.26
N CYS A 23 -6.35 -12.68 8.53
CA CYS A 23 -5.91 -13.76 7.63
C CYS A 23 -5.55 -13.29 6.21
N SER A 24 -5.77 -12.03 5.84
CA SER A 24 -5.42 -11.54 4.51
C SER A 24 -3.97 -11.04 4.40
N CYS A 25 -3.29 -10.80 5.53
CA CYS A 25 -1.86 -10.51 5.57
C CYS A 25 -1.15 -11.75 6.14
N GLY A 26 -0.35 -12.41 5.32
CA GLY A 26 0.57 -13.45 5.82
C GLY A 26 1.52 -12.83 6.86
N PRO A 27 2.05 -13.63 7.81
CA PRO A 27 3.00 -13.14 8.80
C PRO A 27 4.21 -12.52 8.10
N ALA A 28 4.75 -11.44 8.69
CA ALA A 28 5.95 -10.79 8.18
C ALA A 28 7.09 -11.80 8.04
N ARG A 29 7.81 -11.71 6.92
CA ARG A 29 8.95 -12.60 6.60
C ARG A 29 10.18 -11.77 6.38
N LEU A 30 11.35 -12.33 6.65
CA LEU A 30 12.60 -11.73 6.20
C LEU A 30 12.75 -11.97 4.69
N VAL A 31 12.84 -10.87 3.94
CA VAL A 31 13.09 -10.90 2.48
C VAL A 31 14.54 -10.64 2.15
N MET A 32 15.26 -9.99 3.08
CA MET A 32 16.69 -9.75 2.95
C MET A 32 17.39 -10.09 4.28
N ASP A 33 18.48 -10.81 4.20
CA ASP A 33 19.42 -11.06 5.30
C ASP A 33 20.82 -11.20 4.69
N THR A 34 21.57 -10.12 4.68
CA THR A 34 22.86 -10.02 4.00
C THR A 34 23.87 -9.27 4.85
N HIS A 35 25.13 -9.29 4.40
CA HIS A 35 26.20 -8.53 5.03
C HIS A 35 26.75 -7.52 4.01
N THR A 36 26.97 -6.29 4.48
CA THR A 36 27.66 -5.27 3.69
C THR A 36 29.15 -5.60 3.55
N ASN A 37 29.86 -4.91 2.67
CA ASN A 37 31.30 -5.05 2.52
C ASN A 37 32.07 -4.72 3.82
N ASP A 38 31.49 -3.86 4.67
CA ASP A 38 32.05 -3.48 5.97
C ASP A 38 31.76 -4.52 7.07
N GLY A 39 31.03 -5.58 6.74
CA GLY A 39 30.69 -6.66 7.65
C GLY A 39 29.42 -6.42 8.48
N ASP A 40 28.73 -5.30 8.30
CA ASP A 40 27.46 -5.04 8.95
C ASP A 40 26.38 -5.97 8.37
N ARG A 41 25.53 -6.48 9.23
CA ARG A 41 24.38 -7.28 8.80
C ARG A 41 23.19 -6.38 8.52
N VAL A 42 22.56 -6.55 7.37
CA VAL A 42 21.34 -5.85 6.98
C VAL A 42 20.22 -6.86 6.82
N ILE A 43 19.12 -6.61 7.49
CA ILE A 43 17.90 -7.42 7.38
C ILE A 43 16.71 -6.52 7.04
N LEU A 44 15.79 -7.05 6.24
CA LEU A 44 14.57 -6.37 5.83
C LEU A 44 13.40 -7.35 5.89
N THR A 45 12.27 -6.90 6.39
CA THR A 45 11.01 -7.65 6.34
C THR A 45 10.32 -7.48 4.99
N SER A 46 9.37 -8.37 4.70
CA SER A 46 8.44 -8.15 3.59
C SER A 46 7.67 -6.86 3.80
N ASP A 47 7.47 -6.15 2.72
CA ASP A 47 6.56 -5.02 2.59
C ASP A 47 5.11 -5.46 2.80
N THR A 48 4.32 -4.54 3.28
CA THR A 48 2.90 -4.73 3.51
C THR A 48 2.17 -3.46 3.10
N ARG A 49 1.20 -3.61 2.19
CA ARG A 49 0.34 -2.51 1.78
C ARG A 49 -0.52 -2.06 2.95
N ILE A 50 -0.45 -0.78 3.28
CA ILE A 50 -1.14 -0.21 4.43
C ILE A 50 -2.36 0.61 4.03
N PHE A 51 -2.29 1.41 2.99
CA PHE A 51 -3.42 2.13 2.40
C PHE A 51 -3.08 2.61 0.99
N GLY A 52 -4.08 2.66 0.11
CA GLY A 52 -3.88 3.06 -1.28
C GLY A 52 -2.73 2.28 -1.93
N ASP A 53 -1.77 3.00 -2.48
CA ASP A 53 -0.57 2.46 -3.10
C ASP A 53 0.68 2.60 -2.20
N VAL A 54 0.48 2.78 -0.89
CA VAL A 54 1.55 2.88 0.10
C VAL A 54 1.80 1.54 0.77
N GLU A 55 3.04 1.10 0.74
CA GLU A 55 3.53 -0.09 1.41
C GLU A 55 4.61 0.26 2.42
N ILE A 56 4.71 -0.50 3.51
CA ILE A 56 5.77 -0.33 4.51
C ILE A 56 6.49 -1.64 4.78
N ALA A 57 7.79 -1.52 5.02
CA ALA A 57 8.63 -2.59 5.53
C ALA A 57 9.51 -2.06 6.67
N LEU A 58 9.95 -2.94 7.55
CA LEU A 58 10.87 -2.60 8.63
C LEU A 58 12.22 -3.24 8.35
N GLY A 59 13.28 -2.43 8.39
CA GLY A 59 14.64 -2.87 8.21
C GLY A 59 15.53 -2.60 9.42
N ALA A 60 16.64 -3.30 9.49
CA ALA A 60 17.67 -3.04 10.46
C ALA A 60 19.06 -3.25 9.88
N ARG A 61 19.97 -2.35 10.24
CA ARG A 61 21.41 -2.51 10.03
C ARG A 61 22.07 -2.71 11.37
N MET A 62 22.85 -3.77 11.50
CA MET A 62 23.53 -4.15 12.73
C MET A 62 25.04 -4.20 12.51
N ASN A 63 25.75 -3.56 13.38
CA ASN A 63 27.20 -3.71 13.51
C ASN A 63 27.57 -4.23 14.91
N ALA A 64 28.85 -4.38 15.18
CA ALA A 64 29.32 -4.90 16.47
C ALA A 64 28.95 -4.01 17.67
N LYS A 65 28.54 -2.76 17.45
CA LYS A 65 28.33 -1.75 18.50
C LYS A 65 26.87 -1.29 18.60
N ASP A 66 26.13 -1.30 17.49
CA ASP A 66 24.83 -0.65 17.42
C ASP A 66 23.88 -1.35 16.44
N THR A 67 22.58 -1.10 16.62
CA THR A 67 21.51 -1.53 15.72
C THR A 67 20.68 -0.32 15.33
N VAL A 68 20.70 0.03 14.06
CA VAL A 68 19.90 1.09 13.48
C VAL A 68 18.67 0.46 12.87
N LEU A 69 17.49 0.97 13.25
CA LEU A 69 16.20 0.58 12.68
C LEU A 69 15.74 1.61 11.66
N ALA A 70 15.07 1.16 10.63
CA ALA A 70 14.48 2.03 9.62
C ALA A 70 13.11 1.51 9.16
N VAL A 71 12.20 2.44 8.87
CA VAL A 71 10.97 2.19 8.15
C VAL A 71 11.22 2.50 6.69
N LEU A 72 11.05 1.52 5.82
CA LEU A 72 11.01 1.71 4.37
C LEU A 72 9.57 1.96 3.97
N VAL A 73 9.33 3.03 3.26
CA VAL A 73 8.04 3.34 2.64
C VAL A 73 8.20 3.23 1.13
N THR A 74 7.35 2.46 0.50
CA THR A 74 7.25 2.35 -0.96
C THR A 74 5.92 2.94 -1.39
N TYR A 75 5.95 3.78 -2.41
CA TYR A 75 4.76 4.31 -3.05
C TYR A 75 4.74 3.87 -4.52
N ASP A 76 3.73 3.08 -4.89
CA ASP A 76 3.49 2.63 -6.28
C ASP A 76 2.33 3.44 -6.86
N GLY A 77 2.64 4.64 -7.33
CA GLY A 77 1.66 5.58 -7.86
C GLY A 77 1.48 5.46 -9.36
N ARG A 78 0.23 5.32 -9.79
CA ARG A 78 -0.15 5.35 -11.20
C ARG A 78 -0.82 6.68 -11.51
N SER A 79 -0.15 7.52 -12.30
CA SER A 79 -0.63 8.86 -12.61
C SER A 79 -0.56 9.16 -14.10
N ASP A 80 -1.61 9.79 -14.62
CA ASP A 80 -1.60 10.42 -15.95
C ASP A 80 -0.91 11.79 -15.92
N HIS A 81 -0.55 12.31 -14.73
CA HIS A 81 -0.11 13.69 -14.53
C HIS A 81 1.34 13.84 -14.06
N GLY A 82 2.09 12.75 -13.85
CA GLY A 82 3.50 12.88 -13.49
C GLY A 82 4.03 11.88 -12.47
N VAL A 83 5.21 12.20 -11.96
CA VAL A 83 5.94 11.40 -10.97
C VAL A 83 5.57 11.91 -9.59
N PHE A 84 5.20 10.99 -8.69
CA PHE A 84 5.03 11.30 -7.28
C PHE A 84 6.18 10.67 -6.50
N GLU A 85 6.99 11.48 -5.86
CA GLU A 85 8.09 11.03 -5.02
C GLU A 85 7.67 11.06 -3.56
N VAL A 86 8.05 10.02 -2.81
CA VAL A 86 7.93 10.03 -1.35
C VAL A 86 8.89 11.09 -0.81
N ASP A 87 8.38 12.02 -0.02
CA ASP A 87 9.10 13.21 0.42
C ASP A 87 9.84 13.00 1.76
N ASP A 88 10.31 14.11 2.33
CA ASP A 88 11.28 14.13 3.42
C ASP A 88 10.73 13.59 4.74
N LYS A 89 9.40 13.58 4.96
CA LYS A 89 8.83 13.26 6.27
C LYS A 89 7.82 12.14 6.26
N LEU A 90 7.91 11.31 7.28
CA LEU A 90 6.91 10.33 7.68
C LEU A 90 6.44 10.68 9.09
N GLN A 91 5.14 10.96 9.26
CA GLN A 91 4.60 11.45 10.51
C GLN A 91 3.57 10.46 11.11
N PHE A 92 3.75 10.15 12.37
CA PHE A 92 2.85 9.32 13.17
C PHE A 92 2.26 10.16 14.28
N ARG A 93 0.94 10.26 14.35
CA ARG A 93 0.25 10.81 15.50
C ARG A 93 -0.31 9.65 16.31
N LEU A 94 0.13 9.56 17.57
CA LEU A 94 -0.27 8.51 18.50
C LEU A 94 -1.66 8.80 19.09
N ASN A 95 -2.30 7.77 19.65
CA ASN A 95 -3.63 7.90 20.26
C ASN A 95 -3.63 8.82 21.51
N ASP A 96 -2.48 9.01 22.16
CA ASP A 96 -2.33 9.96 23.28
C ASP A 96 -2.06 11.40 22.83
N GLY A 97 -1.98 11.64 21.53
CA GLY A 97 -1.75 12.96 20.92
C GLY A 97 -0.27 13.30 20.68
N GLU A 98 0.67 12.44 21.11
CA GLU A 98 2.10 12.62 20.79
C GLU A 98 2.33 12.47 19.28
N GLU A 99 3.22 13.30 18.72
CA GLU A 99 3.60 13.24 17.31
C GLU A 99 5.05 12.81 17.17
N ILE A 100 5.28 11.82 16.28
CA ILE A 100 6.59 11.32 15.93
C ILE A 100 6.81 11.62 14.45
N THR A 101 7.81 12.45 14.16
CA THR A 101 8.23 12.75 12.79
C THR A 101 9.56 12.07 12.53
N LEU A 102 9.61 11.26 11.48
CA LEU A 102 10.81 10.63 10.97
C LEU A 102 11.26 11.35 9.69
N LEU A 103 12.56 11.50 9.51
CA LEU A 103 13.14 12.14 8.33
C LEU A 103 13.69 11.09 7.38
N ASN A 104 13.46 11.31 6.09
CA ASN A 104 14.03 10.49 5.03
C ASN A 104 15.55 10.70 5.01
N VAL A 105 16.29 9.59 4.97
CA VAL A 105 17.77 9.59 4.93
C VAL A 105 18.31 9.01 3.63
N TYR A 106 17.44 8.70 2.70
CA TYR A 106 17.79 8.12 1.42
C TYR A 106 17.68 9.19 0.33
N ASP A 107 18.68 9.29 -0.54
CA ASP A 107 18.56 10.11 -1.73
C ASP A 107 17.40 9.58 -2.56
N ARG A 108 16.54 10.50 -3.01
CA ARG A 108 15.31 10.17 -3.72
C ARG A 108 15.63 9.34 -4.96
N GLU A 109 15.29 8.07 -4.91
CA GLU A 109 15.30 7.19 -6.07
C GLU A 109 13.86 6.84 -6.43
N TYR A 110 13.55 6.93 -7.70
CA TYR A 110 12.28 6.46 -8.24
C TYR A 110 12.51 5.72 -9.54
N ASN A 111 11.70 4.70 -9.74
CA ASN A 111 11.59 4.02 -11.03
C ASN A 111 10.41 4.61 -11.78
N LYS A 112 10.65 5.02 -13.02
CA LYS A 112 9.63 5.56 -13.89
C LYS A 112 9.42 4.63 -15.07
N GLU A 113 8.22 4.10 -15.20
CA GLU A 113 7.80 3.32 -16.34
C GLU A 113 6.64 4.02 -17.05
N THR A 114 6.60 3.90 -18.38
CA THR A 114 5.50 4.42 -19.18
C THR A 114 4.72 3.24 -19.72
N GLU A 115 3.47 3.11 -19.30
CA GLU A 115 2.55 2.09 -19.79
C GLU A 115 1.57 2.70 -20.78
N THR A 116 1.42 2.05 -21.93
CA THR A 116 0.41 2.42 -22.93
C THR A 116 -0.70 1.37 -22.90
N TYR A 117 -1.93 1.82 -22.70
CA TYR A 117 -3.10 0.95 -22.67
C TYR A 117 -4.20 1.48 -23.60
N THR A 118 -5.05 0.60 -24.09
CA THR A 118 -6.15 0.94 -24.97
C THR A 118 -7.47 0.69 -24.29
N THR A 119 -8.32 1.71 -24.24
CA THR A 119 -9.73 1.59 -23.83
C THR A 119 -10.63 1.59 -25.05
N ASN A 120 -11.74 0.87 -24.95
CA ASN A 120 -12.81 0.94 -25.95
C ASN A 120 -13.91 1.87 -25.43
N ASP A 121 -13.82 3.13 -25.79
CA ASP A 121 -14.81 4.12 -25.40
C ASP A 121 -16.09 3.94 -26.22
N ARG A 122 -17.22 3.94 -25.53
CA ARG A 122 -18.54 3.90 -26.18
C ARG A 122 -18.89 5.29 -26.69
N GLU A 123 -19.03 5.41 -27.99
CA GLU A 123 -19.54 6.61 -28.62
C GLU A 123 -20.93 6.34 -29.21
N THR A 124 -21.88 7.16 -28.83
CA THR A 124 -23.24 7.11 -29.37
C THR A 124 -23.39 8.17 -30.45
N ARG A 125 -23.70 7.75 -31.67
CA ARG A 125 -23.94 8.63 -32.80
C ARG A 125 -25.36 8.43 -33.30
N LEU A 126 -25.96 9.51 -33.81
CA LEU A 126 -27.22 9.40 -34.54
C LEU A 126 -26.92 8.80 -35.91
N GLY A 127 -27.53 7.68 -36.19
CA GLY A 127 -27.56 7.04 -37.50
C GLY A 127 -28.99 7.05 -38.05
N TYR A 128 -29.19 6.48 -39.22
CA TYR A 128 -30.50 6.35 -39.83
C TYR A 128 -30.72 4.90 -40.21
N ALA A 129 -31.86 4.35 -39.76
CA ALA A 129 -32.36 3.07 -40.24
C ALA A 129 -33.37 3.29 -41.37
N TYR A 130 -33.29 2.46 -42.37
CA TYR A 130 -34.20 2.50 -43.54
C TYR A 130 -35.08 1.26 -43.43
N ALA A 131 -36.40 1.49 -43.41
CA ALA A 131 -37.40 0.42 -43.46
C ALA A 131 -38.25 0.62 -44.71
N TYR A 132 -38.37 -0.42 -45.51
CA TYR A 132 -39.26 -0.43 -46.66
C TYR A 132 -40.62 -1.01 -46.28
N ASP A 133 -41.69 -0.29 -46.57
CA ASP A 133 -43.03 -0.75 -46.40
C ASP A 133 -43.60 -1.26 -47.73
N PRO A 134 -43.81 -2.58 -47.85
CA PRO A 134 -44.22 -3.15 -49.11
C PRO A 134 -45.68 -2.82 -49.47
N PHE A 135 -46.53 -2.43 -48.49
CA PHE A 135 -47.94 -2.07 -48.74
C PHE A 135 -48.09 -0.68 -49.32
N TYR A 136 -47.23 0.24 -48.96
CA TYR A 136 -47.27 1.62 -49.46
C TYR A 136 -46.16 1.90 -50.48
N GLY A 137 -45.27 0.97 -50.75
CA GLY A 137 -44.16 1.15 -51.67
C GLY A 137 -43.21 2.26 -51.25
N ALA A 138 -43.16 2.60 -49.98
CA ALA A 138 -42.41 3.73 -49.44
C ALA A 138 -41.25 3.27 -48.54
N THR A 139 -40.18 4.02 -48.56
CA THR A 139 -39.04 3.82 -47.63
C THR A 139 -39.12 4.88 -46.54
N TYR A 140 -39.18 4.44 -45.30
CA TYR A 140 -39.15 5.27 -44.11
C TYR A 140 -37.74 5.37 -43.59
N VAL A 141 -37.32 6.57 -43.21
CA VAL A 141 -36.02 6.84 -42.58
C VAL A 141 -36.27 7.21 -41.13
N THR A 142 -35.77 6.40 -40.21
CA THR A 142 -35.95 6.65 -38.79
C THR A 142 -34.58 6.92 -38.18
N PRO A 143 -34.40 8.01 -37.42
CA PRO A 143 -33.17 8.21 -36.65
C PRO A 143 -33.04 7.12 -35.59
N VAL A 144 -31.84 6.53 -35.51
CA VAL A 144 -31.53 5.48 -34.54
C VAL A 144 -30.20 5.84 -33.86
N GLU A 145 -30.11 5.50 -32.60
CA GLU A 145 -28.84 5.60 -31.91
C GLU A 145 -27.95 4.41 -32.25
N VAL A 146 -26.80 4.69 -32.85
CA VAL A 146 -25.79 3.70 -33.17
C VAL A 146 -24.66 3.83 -32.18
N ASN A 147 -24.42 2.76 -31.42
CA ASN A 147 -23.30 2.70 -30.53
C ASN A 147 -22.10 2.10 -31.26
N SER A 148 -21.02 2.82 -31.27
CA SER A 148 -19.72 2.34 -31.77
C SER A 148 -18.71 2.34 -30.64
N PHE A 149 -17.81 1.36 -30.68
CA PHE A 149 -16.67 1.32 -29.77
C PHE A 149 -15.44 1.86 -30.52
N ILE A 150 -14.89 2.94 -29.99
CA ILE A 150 -13.72 3.58 -30.58
C ILE A 150 -12.52 3.27 -29.68
N PRO A 151 -11.50 2.55 -30.17
CA PRO A 151 -10.30 2.34 -29.41
C PRO A 151 -9.57 3.67 -29.22
N ARG A 152 -9.29 4.02 -27.96
CA ARG A 152 -8.47 5.16 -27.60
C ARG A 152 -7.24 4.67 -26.85
N THR A 153 -6.08 5.12 -27.30
CA THR A 153 -4.82 4.80 -26.66
C THR A 153 -4.49 5.89 -25.64
N HIS A 154 -4.23 5.46 -24.44
CA HIS A 154 -3.83 6.30 -23.31
C HIS A 154 -2.44 5.91 -22.88
N THR A 155 -1.70 6.88 -22.37
CA THR A 155 -0.37 6.66 -21.79
C THR A 155 -0.43 7.11 -20.35
N ARG A 156 0.02 6.27 -19.44
CA ARG A 156 0.16 6.62 -18.01
C ARG A 156 1.59 6.38 -17.55
N THR A 157 2.00 7.15 -16.58
CA THR A 157 3.27 6.96 -15.89
C THR A 157 3.03 6.13 -14.64
N ILE A 158 3.82 5.09 -14.46
CA ILE A 158 3.92 4.32 -13.22
C ILE A 158 5.20 4.79 -12.54
N THR A 159 5.08 5.24 -11.32
CA THR A 159 6.21 5.69 -10.51
C THR A 159 6.25 4.86 -9.24
N GLU A 160 7.37 4.19 -9.04
CA GLU A 160 7.68 3.54 -7.79
C GLU A 160 8.76 4.38 -7.09
N SER A 161 8.44 4.93 -5.95
CA SER A 161 9.35 5.75 -5.16
C SER A 161 9.54 5.19 -3.76
N TYR A 162 10.70 5.46 -3.20
CA TYR A 162 11.15 4.88 -1.94
C TYR A 162 11.57 5.97 -0.96
N GLY A 163 11.17 5.82 0.29
CA GLY A 163 11.67 6.61 1.41
C GLY A 163 12.20 5.71 2.52
N LEU A 164 13.39 6.00 3.03
CA LEU A 164 13.99 5.30 4.15
C LEU A 164 14.06 6.22 5.36
N TYR A 165 13.30 5.90 6.41
CA TYR A 165 13.11 6.74 7.58
C TYR A 165 13.73 6.07 8.81
N LEU A 166 14.75 6.69 9.40
CA LEU A 166 15.35 6.16 10.61
C LEU A 166 14.39 6.27 11.80
N VAL A 167 14.26 5.19 12.54
CA VAL A 167 13.40 5.12 13.72
C VAL A 167 14.18 4.57 14.92
N THR A 168 14.06 5.23 16.06
CA THR A 168 14.63 4.69 17.29
C THR A 168 13.77 3.55 17.85
N LYS A 169 14.38 2.65 18.59
CA LYS A 169 13.66 1.57 19.26
C LYS A 169 12.55 2.10 20.19
N LYS A 170 12.77 3.26 20.84
CA LYS A 170 11.76 3.90 21.68
C LYS A 170 10.58 4.36 20.86
N GLN A 171 10.80 5.13 19.79
CA GLN A 171 9.74 5.61 18.89
C GLN A 171 8.93 4.44 18.31
N LEU A 172 9.59 3.39 17.83
CA LEU A 172 8.91 2.21 17.30
C LEU A 172 8.05 1.51 18.36
N ASN A 173 8.55 1.35 19.59
CA ASN A 173 7.78 0.80 20.69
C ASN A 173 6.59 1.69 21.08
N ASP A 174 6.76 3.02 21.07
CA ASP A 174 5.68 3.96 21.37
C ASP A 174 4.58 3.86 20.29
N ILE A 175 4.94 3.80 18.99
CA ILE A 175 3.99 3.59 17.88
C ILE A 175 3.21 2.28 18.06
N ILE A 176 3.89 1.20 18.40
CA ILE A 176 3.27 -0.12 18.55
C ILE A 176 2.38 -0.20 19.81
N SER A 177 2.84 0.34 20.95
CA SER A 177 2.16 0.17 22.23
C SER A 177 1.02 1.15 22.46
N LYS A 178 1.17 2.41 22.02
CA LYS A 178 0.15 3.46 22.16
C LYS A 178 -0.87 3.41 21.02
N GLY A 179 -0.50 2.82 19.88
CA GLY A 179 -1.30 2.81 18.67
C GLY A 179 -1.34 4.17 17.96
N LEU A 180 -1.91 4.18 16.78
CA LEU A 180 -1.92 5.34 15.89
C LEU A 180 -3.32 5.94 15.76
N ALA A 181 -3.41 7.25 15.90
CA ALA A 181 -4.59 8.04 15.52
C ALA A 181 -4.50 8.52 14.05
N LYS A 182 -3.27 8.76 13.56
CA LYS A 182 -3.04 9.21 12.19
C LYS A 182 -1.65 8.79 11.72
N LEU A 183 -1.57 8.42 10.44
CA LEU A 183 -0.33 8.28 9.69
C LEU A 183 -0.38 9.27 8.53
N ARG A 184 0.70 10.03 8.33
CA ARG A 184 0.88 10.92 7.18
C ARG A 184 2.15 10.54 6.45
N VAL A 185 2.03 10.33 5.16
CA VAL A 185 3.15 10.18 4.22
C VAL A 185 3.16 11.41 3.34
N GLU A 186 4.23 12.20 3.39
CA GLU A 186 4.42 13.30 2.46
C GLU A 186 4.90 12.75 1.12
N ILE A 187 4.23 13.17 0.04
CA ILE A 187 4.63 12.91 -1.34
C ILE A 187 4.79 14.25 -2.03
N GLU A 188 5.49 14.27 -3.16
CA GLU A 188 5.72 15.51 -3.90
C GLU A 188 4.40 16.25 -4.16
N ASN A 189 4.30 17.49 -3.64
CA ASN A 189 3.15 18.39 -3.74
C ASN A 189 1.82 17.91 -3.12
N ASP A 190 1.82 16.83 -2.31
CA ASP A 190 0.62 16.33 -1.66
C ASP A 190 0.95 15.63 -0.33
N GLU A 191 -0.08 15.36 0.46
CA GLU A 191 0.02 14.63 1.71
C GLU A 191 -1.00 13.47 1.71
N LEU A 192 -0.52 12.26 1.91
CA LEU A 192 -1.37 11.09 2.06
C LEU A 192 -1.67 10.86 3.55
N ASP A 193 -2.89 11.17 3.95
CA ASP A 193 -3.36 11.06 5.32
C ASP A 193 -4.21 9.80 5.53
N MET A 194 -3.79 8.95 6.46
CA MET A 194 -4.57 7.82 6.94
C MET A 194 -5.06 8.09 8.36
N THR A 195 -6.37 8.19 8.53
CA THR A 195 -7.03 8.40 9.83
C THR A 195 -7.96 7.25 10.23
N THR A 196 -8.17 6.29 9.34
CA THR A 196 -9.00 5.10 9.57
C THR A 196 -8.17 3.84 9.29
N GLY A 197 -8.34 2.79 10.08
CA GLY A 197 -7.55 1.56 9.95
C GLY A 197 -6.09 1.69 10.43
N THR A 198 -5.79 2.73 11.21
CA THR A 198 -4.46 2.98 11.75
C THR A 198 -3.98 1.89 12.72
N GLU A 199 -4.91 1.18 13.36
CA GLU A 199 -4.62 0.00 14.18
C GLU A 199 -3.94 -1.10 13.37
N PHE A 200 -4.30 -1.21 12.08
CA PHE A 200 -3.67 -2.15 11.17
C PHE A 200 -2.19 -1.82 10.96
N VAL A 201 -1.84 -0.54 10.79
CA VAL A 201 -0.44 -0.11 10.64
C VAL A 201 0.38 -0.45 11.89
N SER A 202 -0.15 -0.18 13.08
CA SER A 202 0.50 -0.54 14.34
C SER A 202 0.71 -2.05 14.47
N ALA A 203 -0.27 -2.85 14.06
CA ALA A 203 -0.18 -4.30 14.07
C ALA A 203 0.87 -4.83 13.06
N VAL A 204 0.91 -4.26 11.85
CA VAL A 204 1.92 -4.57 10.82
C VAL A 204 3.33 -4.28 11.34
N LEU A 205 3.55 -3.08 11.89
CA LEU A 205 4.86 -2.72 12.45
C LEU A 205 5.25 -3.61 13.63
N ALA A 206 4.28 -4.03 14.46
CA ALA A 206 4.52 -4.97 15.57
C ALA A 206 4.96 -6.35 15.04
N ASP A 207 4.28 -6.88 14.01
CA ASP A 207 4.60 -8.16 13.40
C ASP A 207 5.97 -8.14 12.71
N GLN A 208 6.23 -7.10 11.92
CA GLN A 208 7.53 -6.87 11.29
C GLN A 208 8.66 -6.74 12.33
N TYR A 209 8.43 -6.02 13.42
CA TYR A 209 9.43 -5.88 14.49
C TYR A 209 9.70 -7.21 15.22
N ASN A 210 8.68 -8.02 15.43
CA ASN A 210 8.85 -9.36 15.98
C ASN A 210 9.63 -10.28 15.02
N CYS A 211 9.36 -10.17 13.72
CA CYS A 211 10.10 -10.87 12.68
C CYS A 211 11.59 -10.48 12.71
N LEU A 212 11.92 -9.18 12.80
CA LEU A 212 13.30 -8.71 12.92
C LEU A 212 13.97 -9.24 14.20
N LYS A 213 13.29 -9.20 15.36
CA LYS A 213 13.83 -9.73 16.63
C LYS A 213 14.18 -11.20 16.54
N ASN A 214 13.33 -11.99 15.88
CA ASN A 214 13.59 -13.41 15.63
C ASN A 214 14.77 -13.60 14.67
N GLY A 215 14.90 -12.74 13.64
CA GLY A 215 16.05 -12.70 12.75
C GLY A 215 17.35 -12.36 13.47
N PHE A 216 17.32 -11.45 14.47
CA PHE A 216 18.48 -11.14 15.29
C PHE A 216 18.95 -12.33 16.13
N ALA A 217 17.99 -13.06 16.73
CA ALA A 217 18.29 -14.19 17.59
C ALA A 217 18.82 -15.42 16.82
N ASN A 218 18.44 -15.58 15.56
CA ASN A 218 18.78 -16.71 14.71
C ASN A 218 19.56 -16.23 13.47
N PRO A 219 20.88 -15.93 13.60
CA PRO A 219 21.67 -15.60 12.43
C PRO A 219 21.68 -16.81 11.50
N HIS A 220 21.13 -16.65 10.30
CA HIS A 220 21.15 -17.71 9.28
C HIS A 220 22.58 -18.22 9.12
N LYS A 221 22.77 -19.52 9.35
CA LYS A 221 24.01 -20.19 8.97
C LYS A 221 24.20 -19.91 7.48
N ARG A 222 25.34 -19.28 7.11
CA ARG A 222 25.69 -19.01 5.72
C ARG A 222 25.33 -20.24 4.87
N SER A 223 24.38 -20.11 3.97
CA SER A 223 24.23 -21.04 2.88
C SER A 223 25.51 -20.88 2.06
N LYS A 224 26.35 -21.90 2.11
CA LYS A 224 27.51 -21.99 1.22
C LYS A 224 26.94 -22.25 -0.17
N PHE A 225 26.90 -21.22 -1.00
CA PHE A 225 26.86 -21.39 -2.46
C PHE A 225 28.30 -21.41 -2.99
#